data_c9fdb6d87442c58a9f6d99601f2ad6f5
#
_entry.id   c9fdb6d87442c58a9f6d99601f2ad6f5
#
_cell.length_a   1.000
_cell.length_b   1.000
_cell.length_c   1.000
_cell.angle_alpha   90.00
_cell.angle_beta   90.00
_cell.angle_gamma   90.00
#
_symmetry.space_group_name_H-M   'P 1'
#
loop_
_entity.id
_entity.type
_entity.pdbx_description
1 polymer ?
#
loop_
_entity_poly.entity_id
_entity_poly.type
_entity_poly.pdbx_seq_one_letter_code
_entity_poly.pdbx_strand_id
1 'polypeptide(L)'
;MFAAERRQLILEMVRANGAVSLRELARVVQTSEVTVRRDVRALEAEGLLDRRHGGAVLPGGFTRESGFPQKSHLATAEKTAIAEMAAGLVEEGEAIVVGAGTTTQELARRLARVPGLTVVTNSLLVAQALAHANRVEVVMTGGTLRGSNYALVGSGAEQSLQGLRVSRAFLSGSGLTAERGLSTSNMLSASVDRALVQAAAEVVVLADHTKLGSDTMFQTVPTDLITHLVTDEPAAHDDRSAAELQALADQGVRIAVAGGGAASAAADPGAAGGRPARREMPLPGQRRTQGQGLRALGDAGAGERDRARVADLRRR
;
A
#
# COMPACT_ATOMS: atom_id res chain seq x y z
N MET A 1 27.89 -23.75 17.21
CA MET A 1 27.00 -24.16 16.12
C MET A 1 27.83 -24.47 14.88
N PHE A 2 27.70 -25.65 14.32
CA PHE A 2 28.42 -26.04 13.10
C PHE A 2 27.84 -25.32 11.87
N ALA A 3 28.64 -25.18 10.80
CA ALA A 3 28.22 -24.42 9.61
C ALA A 3 26.94 -24.99 8.95
N ALA A 4 26.79 -26.32 8.95
CA ALA A 4 25.60 -26.97 8.39
C ALA A 4 24.34 -26.68 9.21
N GLU A 5 24.39 -26.77 10.51
CA GLU A 5 23.28 -26.45 11.43
C GLU A 5 22.88 -24.98 11.30
N ARG A 6 23.87 -24.08 11.20
CA ARG A 6 23.66 -22.67 11.05
C ARG A 6 22.97 -22.33 9.72
N ARG A 7 23.41 -22.95 8.62
CA ARG A 7 22.77 -22.79 7.30
C ARG A 7 21.35 -23.32 7.27
N GLN A 8 21.12 -24.46 7.94
CA GLN A 8 19.77 -25.02 8.08
C GLN A 8 18.86 -24.06 8.83
N LEU A 9 19.31 -23.49 9.94
CA LEU A 9 18.52 -22.50 10.70
C LEU A 9 18.27 -21.22 9.91
N ILE A 10 19.27 -20.73 9.15
CA ILE A 10 19.10 -19.61 8.23
C ILE A 10 18.00 -19.91 7.20
N LEU A 11 18.04 -21.10 6.59
CA LEU A 11 17.07 -21.51 5.59
C LEU A 11 15.65 -21.63 6.18
N GLU A 12 15.51 -22.18 7.38
CA GLU A 12 14.25 -22.28 8.09
C GLU A 12 13.68 -20.89 8.40
N MET A 13 14.51 -19.97 8.88
CA MET A 13 14.12 -18.59 9.14
C MET A 13 13.64 -17.89 7.87
N VAL A 14 14.37 -18.04 6.76
CA VAL A 14 13.96 -17.43 5.49
C VAL A 14 12.70 -18.10 4.94
N ARG A 15 12.52 -19.40 5.13
CA ARG A 15 11.28 -20.11 4.76
C ARG A 15 10.08 -19.65 5.58
N ALA A 16 10.28 -19.46 6.88
CA ALA A 16 9.23 -18.99 7.80
C ALA A 16 8.84 -17.53 7.54
N ASN A 17 9.81 -16.67 7.24
CA ASN A 17 9.62 -15.23 7.18
C ASN A 17 9.58 -14.65 5.75
N GLY A 18 9.91 -15.48 4.72
CA GLY A 18 9.96 -15.07 3.30
C GLY A 18 11.20 -14.23 2.95
N ALA A 19 11.58 -13.31 3.82
CA ALA A 19 12.78 -12.48 3.75
C ALA A 19 13.30 -12.19 5.15
N VAL A 20 14.64 -12.22 5.35
CA VAL A 20 15.27 -11.93 6.66
C VAL A 20 16.56 -11.15 6.41
N SER A 21 16.80 -10.09 7.20
CA SER A 21 18.03 -9.29 7.11
C SER A 21 19.26 -10.07 7.60
N LEU A 22 20.45 -9.76 7.04
CA LEU A 22 21.70 -10.39 7.51
C LEU A 22 21.95 -10.12 8.99
N ARG A 23 21.58 -8.94 9.48
CA ARG A 23 21.71 -8.55 10.89
C ARG A 23 20.83 -9.39 11.79
N GLU A 24 19.59 -9.62 11.41
CA GLU A 24 18.64 -10.44 12.16
C GLU A 24 19.08 -11.92 12.16
N LEU A 25 19.51 -12.44 11.01
CA LEU A 25 20.12 -13.76 10.90
C LEU A 25 21.32 -13.88 11.83
N ALA A 26 22.23 -12.89 11.82
CA ALA A 26 23.43 -12.88 12.66
C ALA A 26 23.10 -12.93 14.15
N ARG A 27 22.06 -12.19 14.57
CA ARG A 27 21.59 -12.17 15.96
C ARG A 27 21.04 -13.54 16.39
N VAL A 28 20.22 -14.17 15.56
CA VAL A 28 19.57 -15.45 15.90
C VAL A 28 20.57 -16.60 15.87
N VAL A 29 21.44 -16.64 14.85
CA VAL A 29 22.45 -17.70 14.77
C VAL A 29 23.73 -17.40 15.60
N GLN A 30 23.71 -16.30 16.36
CA GLN A 30 24.78 -15.86 17.28
C GLN A 30 26.17 -15.82 16.63
N THR A 31 26.26 -15.17 15.45
CA THR A 31 27.51 -15.01 14.72
C THR A 31 27.61 -13.63 14.06
N SER A 32 28.76 -13.33 13.43
CA SER A 32 28.93 -12.07 12.72
C SER A 32 28.14 -12.03 11.40
N GLU A 33 27.73 -10.83 10.95
CA GLU A 33 27.09 -10.65 9.64
C GLU A 33 28.00 -11.10 8.48
N VAL A 34 29.32 -11.01 8.64
CA VAL A 34 30.30 -11.50 7.65
C VAL A 34 30.17 -13.03 7.48
N THR A 35 30.01 -13.76 8.59
CA THR A 35 29.81 -15.21 8.57
C THR A 35 28.47 -15.56 7.94
N VAL A 36 27.39 -14.88 8.33
CA VAL A 36 26.06 -15.07 7.76
C VAL A 36 26.05 -14.76 6.26
N ARG A 37 26.72 -13.69 5.83
CA ARG A 37 26.84 -13.34 4.41
C ARG A 37 27.53 -14.46 3.61
N ARG A 38 28.49 -15.15 4.20
CA ARG A 38 29.15 -16.32 3.58
C ARG A 38 28.21 -17.52 3.51
N ASP A 39 27.45 -17.77 4.58
CA ASP A 39 26.48 -18.89 4.62
C ASP A 39 25.32 -18.68 3.64
N VAL A 40 24.79 -17.45 3.57
CA VAL A 40 23.76 -17.08 2.59
C VAL A 40 24.26 -17.23 1.14
N ARG A 41 25.53 -16.86 0.86
CA ARG A 41 26.14 -17.10 -0.48
C ARG A 41 26.22 -18.59 -0.82
N ALA A 42 26.53 -19.43 0.17
CA ALA A 42 26.56 -20.87 -0.07
C ALA A 42 25.17 -21.43 -0.38
N LEU A 43 24.15 -21.02 0.37
CA LEU A 43 22.76 -21.40 0.13
C LEU A 43 22.21 -20.83 -1.19
N GLU A 44 22.66 -19.64 -1.60
CA GLU A 44 22.36 -19.05 -2.93
C GLU A 44 22.97 -19.90 -4.06
N ALA A 45 24.21 -20.33 -3.91
CA ALA A 45 24.88 -21.19 -4.87
C ALA A 45 24.22 -22.58 -5.00
N GLU A 46 23.57 -23.06 -3.94
CA GLU A 46 22.77 -24.29 -3.93
C GLU A 46 21.33 -24.05 -4.45
N GLY A 47 20.96 -22.81 -4.83
CA GLY A 47 19.63 -22.46 -5.30
C GLY A 47 18.54 -22.50 -4.23
N LEU A 48 18.91 -22.54 -2.94
CA LEU A 48 17.98 -22.64 -1.81
C LEU A 48 17.49 -21.29 -1.32
N LEU A 49 18.25 -20.21 -1.60
CA LEU A 49 17.94 -18.83 -1.27
C LEU A 49 18.35 -17.93 -2.44
N ASP A 50 17.74 -16.76 -2.53
CA ASP A 50 18.25 -15.62 -3.29
C ASP A 50 18.80 -14.59 -2.31
N ARG A 51 19.98 -14.06 -2.61
CA ARG A 51 20.53 -12.93 -1.85
C ARG A 51 19.95 -11.63 -2.38
N ARG A 52 19.38 -10.86 -1.50
CA ARG A 52 18.98 -9.48 -1.76
C ARG A 52 19.84 -8.54 -0.91
N HIS A 53 19.87 -7.28 -1.27
CA HIS A 53 20.69 -6.28 -0.58
C HIS A 53 20.35 -6.27 0.92
N GLY A 54 21.33 -6.63 1.74
CA GLY A 54 21.20 -6.67 3.19
C GLY A 54 20.45 -7.88 3.79
N GLY A 55 19.99 -8.87 2.97
CA GLY A 55 19.24 -10.02 3.47
C GLY A 55 19.26 -11.23 2.56
N ALA A 56 18.51 -12.25 2.97
CA ALA A 56 18.22 -13.47 2.23
C ALA A 56 16.72 -13.63 2.01
N VAL A 57 16.31 -14.12 0.83
CA VAL A 57 14.91 -14.37 0.44
C VAL A 57 14.80 -15.75 -0.20
N LEU A 58 13.56 -16.26 -0.29
CA LEU A 58 13.34 -17.50 -1.04
C LEU A 58 13.53 -17.29 -2.55
N PRO A 59 13.98 -18.32 -3.31
CA PRO A 59 14.12 -18.23 -4.76
C PRO A 59 12.81 -17.85 -5.45
N GLY A 60 12.89 -16.98 -6.48
CA GLY A 60 11.71 -16.49 -7.19
C GLY A 60 11.07 -15.21 -6.61
N GLY A 61 11.78 -14.48 -5.78
CA GLY A 61 11.33 -13.39 -4.90
C GLY A 61 10.60 -12.19 -5.50
N PHE A 62 10.48 -12.01 -6.83
CA PHE A 62 9.61 -10.96 -7.40
C PHE A 62 8.13 -11.34 -7.42
N THR A 63 7.82 -12.65 -7.46
CA THR A 63 6.45 -13.14 -7.61
C THR A 63 5.84 -13.71 -6.33
N ARG A 64 6.66 -13.99 -5.31
CA ARG A 64 6.18 -14.59 -4.07
C ARG A 64 5.78 -13.53 -3.07
N GLU A 65 4.47 -13.41 -2.86
CA GLU A 65 3.91 -12.59 -1.79
C GLU A 65 4.14 -13.29 -0.44
N SER A 66 4.91 -12.66 0.45
CA SER A 66 4.92 -13.07 1.86
C SER A 66 3.55 -12.84 2.44
N GLY A 67 2.94 -13.89 2.99
CA GLY A 67 1.60 -13.80 3.59
C GLY A 67 1.58 -12.89 4.82
N PHE A 68 0.36 -12.48 5.22
CA PHE A 68 0.15 -11.63 6.39
C PHE A 68 0.81 -12.20 7.68
N PRO A 69 0.68 -13.49 8.02
CA PRO A 69 1.30 -14.04 9.23
C PRO A 69 2.81 -13.82 9.28
N GLN A 70 3.49 -13.95 8.15
CA GLN A 70 4.93 -13.73 8.05
C GLN A 70 5.30 -12.26 8.23
N LYS A 71 4.56 -11.35 7.56
CA LYS A 71 4.79 -9.90 7.63
C LYS A 71 4.44 -9.32 9.01
N SER A 72 3.49 -9.89 9.74
CA SER A 72 3.04 -9.37 11.04
C SER A 72 4.08 -9.51 12.14
N HIS A 73 4.98 -10.50 12.04
CA HIS A 73 6.05 -10.74 13.02
C HIS A 73 7.37 -10.01 12.69
N LEU A 74 7.50 -9.45 11.49
CA LEU A 74 8.69 -8.71 11.06
C LEU A 74 8.59 -7.24 11.46
N ALA A 75 9.67 -6.67 11.98
CA ALA A 75 9.78 -5.24 12.29
C ALA A 75 8.58 -4.69 13.09
N THR A 76 8.16 -5.41 14.13
CA THR A 76 6.92 -5.08 14.87
C THR A 76 7.08 -3.79 15.67
N ALA A 77 8.23 -3.56 16.29
CA ALA A 77 8.52 -2.33 17.02
C ALA A 77 8.57 -1.12 16.09
N GLU A 78 9.20 -1.28 14.93
CA GLU A 78 9.32 -0.27 13.89
C GLU A 78 7.95 0.12 13.34
N LYS A 79 7.11 -0.86 13.00
CA LYS A 79 5.73 -0.61 12.54
C LYS A 79 4.89 0.09 13.60
N THR A 80 5.11 -0.24 14.88
CA THR A 80 4.46 0.43 15.99
C THR A 80 4.86 1.91 16.06
N ALA A 81 6.15 2.21 15.94
CA ALA A 81 6.66 3.59 15.95
C ALA A 81 6.18 4.39 14.71
N ILE A 82 6.25 3.78 13.52
CA ILE A 82 5.72 4.37 12.27
C ILE A 82 4.23 4.70 12.42
N ALA A 83 3.44 3.76 12.94
CA ALA A 83 2.01 3.94 13.12
C ALA A 83 1.67 5.05 14.14
N GLU A 84 2.42 5.18 15.21
CA GLU A 84 2.28 6.25 16.19
C GLU A 84 2.52 7.62 15.57
N MET A 85 3.63 7.78 14.83
CA MET A 85 3.94 9.02 14.13
C MET A 85 2.92 9.34 13.05
N ALA A 86 2.51 8.35 12.24
CA ALA A 86 1.52 8.54 11.20
C ALA A 86 0.13 8.93 11.74
N ALA A 87 -0.26 8.42 12.91
CA ALA A 87 -1.51 8.81 13.57
C ALA A 87 -1.53 10.30 13.94
N GLY A 88 -0.38 10.89 14.26
CA GLY A 88 -0.23 12.31 14.53
C GLY A 88 -0.46 13.23 13.31
N LEU A 89 -0.53 12.65 12.10
CA LEU A 89 -0.87 13.39 10.88
C LEU A 89 -2.38 13.51 10.65
N VAL A 90 -3.20 12.79 11.44
CA VAL A 90 -4.66 12.72 11.23
C VAL A 90 -5.37 13.62 12.21
N GLU A 91 -6.26 14.45 11.70
CA GLU A 91 -7.05 15.41 12.47
C GLU A 91 -8.45 14.87 12.81
N GLU A 92 -9.07 15.41 13.87
CA GLU A 92 -10.45 15.09 14.24
C GLU A 92 -11.42 15.47 13.10
N GLY A 93 -12.40 14.59 12.82
CA GLY A 93 -13.42 14.83 11.79
C GLY A 93 -12.96 14.58 10.36
N GLU A 94 -11.75 14.11 10.15
CA GLU A 94 -11.17 13.90 8.82
C GLU A 94 -11.75 12.64 8.13
N ALA A 95 -11.84 12.68 6.79
CA ALA A 95 -12.09 11.49 5.97
C ALA A 95 -10.78 11.04 5.31
N ILE A 96 -10.41 9.79 5.55
CA ILE A 96 -9.14 9.21 5.07
C ILE A 96 -9.35 7.83 4.45
N VAL A 97 -8.38 7.42 3.64
CA VAL A 97 -8.25 6.06 3.14
C VAL A 97 -7.11 5.36 3.87
N VAL A 98 -7.33 4.11 4.28
CA VAL A 98 -6.30 3.25 4.88
C VAL A 98 -6.26 1.93 4.12
N GLY A 99 -5.18 1.70 3.38
CA GLY A 99 -4.97 0.49 2.58
C GLY A 99 -4.62 -0.74 3.43
N ALA A 100 -4.62 -1.91 2.78
CA ALA A 100 -4.29 -3.16 3.44
C ALA A 100 -2.79 -3.30 3.72
N GLY A 101 -2.43 -3.73 4.94
CA GLY A 101 -1.05 -3.96 5.34
C GLY A 101 -0.89 -4.18 6.84
N THR A 102 0.25 -4.71 7.26
CA THR A 102 0.54 -4.89 8.69
C THR A 102 0.82 -3.56 9.39
N THR A 103 1.51 -2.63 8.71
CA THR A 103 1.80 -1.29 9.24
C THR A 103 0.54 -0.43 9.30
N THR A 104 -0.31 -0.50 8.28
CA THR A 104 -1.59 0.21 8.25
C THR A 104 -2.60 -0.34 9.26
N GLN A 105 -2.53 -1.64 9.60
CA GLN A 105 -3.30 -2.21 10.70
C GLN A 105 -2.84 -1.63 12.05
N GLU A 106 -1.53 -1.47 12.26
CA GLU A 106 -0.99 -0.82 13.45
C GLU A 106 -1.44 0.65 13.54
N LEU A 107 -1.47 1.36 12.42
CA LEU A 107 -2.04 2.71 12.34
C LEU A 107 -3.51 2.72 12.76
N ALA A 108 -4.33 1.81 12.22
CA ALA A 108 -5.77 1.74 12.55
C ALA A 108 -6.04 1.60 14.06
N ARG A 109 -5.21 0.83 14.78
CA ARG A 109 -5.32 0.71 16.25
C ARG A 109 -5.14 2.05 16.98
N ARG A 110 -4.35 2.97 16.44
CA ARG A 110 -4.14 4.31 17.01
C ARG A 110 -5.25 5.27 16.61
N LEU A 111 -5.70 5.17 15.36
CA LEU A 111 -6.82 5.95 14.85
C LEU A 111 -8.14 5.71 15.59
N ALA A 112 -8.29 4.56 16.22
CA ALA A 112 -9.45 4.28 17.09
C ALA A 112 -9.67 5.32 18.21
N ARG A 113 -8.66 6.13 18.54
CA ARG A 113 -8.70 7.18 19.56
C ARG A 113 -8.99 8.57 18.99
N VAL A 114 -8.93 8.75 17.68
CA VAL A 114 -9.16 10.03 17.01
C VAL A 114 -10.67 10.16 16.72
N PRO A 115 -11.38 11.15 17.28
CA PRO A 115 -12.82 11.18 17.17
C PRO A 115 -13.29 11.75 15.82
N GLY A 116 -14.47 11.31 15.40
CA GLY A 116 -15.17 11.85 14.23
C GLY A 116 -14.59 11.43 12.88
N LEU A 117 -13.65 10.46 12.84
CA LEU A 117 -13.07 10.00 11.59
C LEU A 117 -14.05 9.22 10.73
N THR A 118 -13.92 9.39 9.40
CA THR A 118 -14.44 8.45 8.40
C THR A 118 -13.25 7.75 7.76
N VAL A 119 -13.13 6.44 7.97
CA VAL A 119 -12.06 5.61 7.42
C VAL A 119 -12.59 4.71 6.32
N VAL A 120 -12.18 4.95 5.07
CA VAL A 120 -12.45 4.07 3.95
C VAL A 120 -11.31 3.08 3.82
N THR A 121 -11.61 1.78 3.73
CA THR A 121 -10.57 0.75 3.69
C THR A 121 -10.94 -0.45 2.84
N ASN A 122 -9.95 -1.02 2.17
CA ASN A 122 -10.02 -2.33 1.53
C ASN A 122 -9.45 -3.45 2.42
N SER A 123 -9.21 -3.19 3.71
CA SER A 123 -8.59 -4.14 4.64
C SER A 123 -9.57 -4.65 5.69
N LEU A 124 -9.80 -5.96 5.71
CA LEU A 124 -10.57 -6.58 6.79
C LEU A 124 -9.95 -6.33 8.17
N LEU A 125 -8.61 -6.32 8.25
CA LEU A 125 -7.90 -6.16 9.53
C LEU A 125 -7.89 -4.71 10.02
N VAL A 126 -7.88 -3.73 9.13
CA VAL A 126 -8.09 -2.32 9.47
C VAL A 126 -9.51 -2.12 10.01
N ALA A 127 -10.51 -2.65 9.30
CA ALA A 127 -11.90 -2.58 9.75
C ALA A 127 -12.09 -3.26 11.11
N GLN A 128 -11.50 -4.43 11.32
CA GLN A 128 -11.52 -5.14 12.60
C GLN A 128 -10.89 -4.31 13.74
N ALA A 129 -9.75 -3.65 13.48
CA ALA A 129 -9.06 -2.83 14.47
C ALA A 129 -9.91 -1.61 14.90
N LEU A 130 -10.79 -1.13 14.03
CA LEU A 130 -11.68 0.02 14.27
C LEU A 130 -13.10 -0.36 14.69
N ALA A 131 -13.47 -1.66 14.64
CA ALA A 131 -14.85 -2.11 14.84
C ALA A 131 -15.48 -1.72 16.20
N HIS A 132 -14.64 -1.46 17.21
CA HIS A 132 -15.09 -1.05 18.55
C HIS A 132 -14.84 0.45 18.86
N ALA A 133 -14.40 1.21 17.86
CA ALA A 133 -14.15 2.64 18.02
C ALA A 133 -15.47 3.44 17.87
N ASN A 134 -16.08 3.84 18.98
CA ASN A 134 -17.42 4.43 19.02
C ASN A 134 -17.59 5.75 18.24
N ARG A 135 -16.48 6.40 17.83
CA ARG A 135 -16.47 7.71 17.15
C ARG A 135 -15.76 7.66 15.80
N VAL A 136 -15.61 6.49 15.23
CA VAL A 136 -15.00 6.27 13.90
C VAL A 136 -16.00 5.54 13.02
N GLU A 137 -16.33 6.12 11.87
CA GLU A 137 -17.10 5.47 10.83
C GLU A 137 -16.16 4.70 9.92
N VAL A 138 -16.47 3.42 9.65
CA VAL A 138 -15.65 2.57 8.78
C VAL A 138 -16.45 2.17 7.55
N VAL A 139 -15.96 2.59 6.39
CA VAL A 139 -16.53 2.23 5.08
C VAL A 139 -15.62 1.21 4.41
N MET A 140 -16.14 0.01 4.17
CA MET A 140 -15.39 -1.03 3.44
C MET A 140 -15.69 -0.97 1.93
N THR A 141 -14.64 -1.10 1.12
CA THR A 141 -14.77 -1.03 -0.34
C THR A 141 -15.58 -2.17 -0.96
N GLY A 142 -15.82 -3.27 -0.20
CA GLY A 142 -16.33 -4.49 -0.83
C GLY A 142 -15.33 -5.17 -1.75
N GLY A 143 -15.78 -6.10 -2.59
CA GLY A 143 -14.93 -6.89 -3.48
C GLY A 143 -14.64 -8.29 -2.95
N THR A 144 -13.61 -8.95 -3.50
CA THR A 144 -13.20 -10.31 -3.14
C THR A 144 -12.11 -10.28 -2.07
N LEU A 145 -12.33 -11.01 -0.97
CA LEU A 145 -11.33 -11.12 0.09
C LEU A 145 -10.19 -12.06 -0.31
N ARG A 146 -8.96 -11.53 -0.32
CA ARG A 146 -7.74 -12.32 -0.47
C ARG A 146 -7.25 -12.81 0.89
N GLY A 147 -7.14 -14.15 1.04
CA GLY A 147 -6.71 -14.76 2.30
C GLY A 147 -5.23 -14.52 2.65
N SER A 148 -4.37 -14.19 1.67
CA SER A 148 -2.93 -13.99 1.90
C SER A 148 -2.61 -12.71 2.68
N ASN A 149 -3.41 -11.65 2.53
CA ASN A 149 -3.17 -10.33 3.13
C ASN A 149 -4.44 -9.67 3.69
N TYR A 150 -5.57 -10.38 3.68
CA TYR A 150 -6.88 -9.91 4.15
C TYR A 150 -7.37 -8.63 3.47
N ALA A 151 -6.94 -8.42 2.21
CA ALA A 151 -7.37 -7.29 1.39
C ALA A 151 -8.59 -7.65 0.54
N LEU A 152 -9.50 -6.71 0.41
CA LEU A 152 -10.59 -6.73 -0.57
C LEU A 152 -10.06 -6.21 -1.90
N VAL A 153 -10.26 -6.98 -2.98
CA VAL A 153 -9.73 -6.66 -4.30
C VAL A 153 -10.75 -6.91 -5.41
N GLY A 154 -10.42 -6.50 -6.62
CA GLY A 154 -11.22 -6.69 -7.82
C GLY A 154 -12.09 -5.48 -8.14
N SER A 155 -12.81 -5.57 -9.27
CA SER A 155 -13.55 -4.44 -9.85
C SER A 155 -14.59 -3.84 -8.91
N GLY A 156 -15.22 -4.64 -8.06
CA GLY A 156 -16.17 -4.15 -7.05
C GLY A 156 -15.51 -3.20 -6.04
N ALA A 157 -14.28 -3.52 -5.59
CA ALA A 157 -13.51 -2.64 -4.70
C ALA A 157 -13.08 -1.36 -5.42
N GLU A 158 -12.62 -1.46 -6.67
CA GLU A 158 -12.21 -0.30 -7.47
C GLU A 158 -13.39 0.63 -7.78
N GLN A 159 -14.55 0.06 -8.14
CA GLN A 159 -15.76 0.84 -8.45
C GLN A 159 -16.29 1.62 -7.24
N SER A 160 -16.23 1.03 -6.05
CA SER A 160 -16.67 1.70 -4.82
C SER A 160 -15.86 2.95 -4.46
N LEU A 161 -14.64 3.06 -4.99
CA LEU A 161 -13.75 4.21 -4.80
C LEU A 161 -13.94 5.30 -5.86
N GLN A 162 -14.73 5.04 -6.91
CA GLN A 162 -14.99 6.03 -7.96
C GLN A 162 -15.78 7.22 -7.41
N GLY A 163 -15.27 8.42 -7.66
CA GLY A 163 -15.87 9.65 -7.16
C GLY A 163 -15.61 9.96 -5.69
N LEU A 164 -14.98 9.06 -4.95
CA LEU A 164 -14.54 9.33 -3.58
C LEU A 164 -13.48 10.45 -3.58
N ARG A 165 -13.56 11.33 -2.59
CA ARG A 165 -12.52 12.33 -2.31
C ARG A 165 -12.28 12.38 -0.81
N VAL A 166 -11.03 12.17 -0.44
CA VAL A 166 -10.56 12.21 0.96
C VAL A 166 -9.30 13.08 1.07
N SER A 167 -8.96 13.48 2.27
CA SER A 167 -7.75 14.27 2.51
C SER A 167 -6.49 13.45 2.27
N ARG A 168 -6.39 12.26 2.87
CA ARG A 168 -5.17 11.44 2.85
C ARG A 168 -5.45 9.98 2.56
N ALA A 169 -4.50 9.35 1.86
CA ALA A 169 -4.39 7.90 1.74
C ALA A 169 -3.14 7.41 2.48
N PHE A 170 -3.32 6.50 3.43
CA PHE A 170 -2.24 5.80 4.12
C PHE A 170 -2.05 4.43 3.50
N LEU A 171 -0.88 4.20 2.90
CA LEU A 171 -0.57 2.97 2.17
C LEU A 171 0.74 2.36 2.67
N SER A 172 0.83 1.04 2.58
CA SER A 172 2.06 0.28 2.78
C SER A 172 2.21 -0.72 1.63
N GLY A 173 3.44 -1.17 1.39
CA GLY A 173 3.75 -2.04 0.27
C GLY A 173 4.71 -3.17 0.61
N SER A 174 5.20 -3.82 -0.43
CA SER A 174 6.23 -4.87 -0.31
C SER A 174 7.63 -4.35 -0.61
N GLY A 175 7.75 -3.22 -1.32
CA GLY A 175 9.01 -2.54 -1.62
C GLY A 175 8.78 -1.07 -1.92
N LEU A 176 9.81 -0.24 -1.68
CA LEU A 176 9.84 1.19 -1.94
C LEU A 176 11.22 1.58 -2.48
N THR A 177 11.26 2.20 -3.65
CA THR A 177 12.46 2.77 -4.24
C THR A 177 12.19 4.21 -4.71
N ALA A 178 13.23 5.02 -4.76
CA ALA A 178 13.13 6.38 -5.29
C ALA A 178 12.79 6.40 -6.79
N GLU A 179 13.25 5.39 -7.54
CA GLU A 179 13.00 5.28 -8.98
C GLU A 179 11.54 4.95 -9.29
N ARG A 180 10.94 3.99 -8.58
CA ARG A 180 9.61 3.46 -8.92
C ARG A 180 8.52 3.76 -7.90
N GLY A 181 8.88 4.28 -6.72
CA GLY A 181 7.93 4.47 -5.64
C GLY A 181 7.53 3.16 -4.96
N LEU A 182 6.31 3.10 -4.45
CA LEU A 182 5.78 1.94 -3.71
C LEU A 182 5.35 0.82 -4.67
N SER A 183 5.62 -0.42 -4.29
CA SER A 183 5.33 -1.60 -5.11
C SER A 183 4.80 -2.80 -4.30
N THR A 184 4.08 -3.69 -5.00
CA THR A 184 3.54 -4.94 -4.46
C THR A 184 3.74 -6.09 -5.46
N SER A 185 3.72 -7.34 -4.99
CA SER A 185 3.86 -8.52 -5.82
C SER A 185 2.56 -9.00 -6.47
N ASN A 186 1.41 -8.37 -6.18
CA ASN A 186 0.10 -8.81 -6.64
C ASN A 186 -0.63 -7.73 -7.45
N MET A 187 -1.05 -8.10 -8.66
CA MET A 187 -1.73 -7.20 -9.59
C MET A 187 -3.07 -6.68 -9.08
N LEU A 188 -3.89 -7.54 -8.47
CA LEU A 188 -5.22 -7.13 -7.96
C LEU A 188 -5.07 -6.16 -6.78
N SER A 189 -4.09 -6.38 -5.89
CA SER A 189 -3.79 -5.43 -4.83
C SER A 189 -3.30 -4.10 -5.41
N ALA A 190 -2.39 -4.14 -6.40
CA ALA A 190 -1.89 -2.94 -7.05
C ALA A 190 -3.00 -2.11 -7.72
N SER A 191 -3.99 -2.77 -8.31
CA SER A 191 -5.12 -2.08 -8.96
C SER A 191 -5.96 -1.30 -7.94
N VAL A 192 -6.31 -1.92 -6.82
CA VAL A 192 -7.06 -1.26 -5.75
C VAL A 192 -6.23 -0.16 -5.07
N ASP A 193 -4.94 -0.41 -4.79
CA ASP A 193 -4.07 0.61 -4.19
C ASP A 193 -3.99 1.87 -5.08
N ARG A 194 -3.90 1.72 -6.40
CA ARG A 194 -3.96 2.86 -7.34
C ARG A 194 -5.29 3.61 -7.27
N ALA A 195 -6.41 2.91 -7.09
CA ALA A 195 -7.72 3.54 -6.93
C ALA A 195 -7.81 4.31 -5.59
N LEU A 196 -7.22 3.77 -4.51
CA LEU A 196 -7.11 4.46 -3.22
C LEU A 196 -6.29 5.75 -3.33
N VAL A 197 -5.16 5.70 -4.06
CA VAL A 197 -4.31 6.88 -4.34
C VAL A 197 -5.08 7.97 -5.10
N GLN A 198 -5.86 7.58 -6.11
CA GLN A 198 -6.64 8.54 -6.90
C GLN A 198 -7.75 9.24 -6.10
N ALA A 199 -8.23 8.61 -5.04
CA ALA A 199 -9.27 9.16 -4.16
C ALA A 199 -8.75 10.23 -3.20
N ALA A 200 -7.43 10.32 -2.95
CA ALA A 200 -6.83 11.15 -1.92
C ALA A 200 -6.14 12.40 -2.48
N ALA A 201 -6.13 13.47 -1.69
CA ALA A 201 -5.38 14.69 -1.99
C ALA A 201 -3.89 14.52 -1.67
N GLU A 202 -3.56 13.80 -0.59
CA GLU A 202 -2.20 13.50 -0.15
C GLU A 202 -2.03 11.99 0.01
N VAL A 203 -0.83 11.50 -0.31
CA VAL A 203 -0.47 10.08 -0.17
C VAL A 203 0.66 9.94 0.84
N VAL A 204 0.37 9.23 1.91
CA VAL A 204 1.31 8.92 3.00
C VAL A 204 1.71 7.44 2.89
N VAL A 205 2.97 7.19 2.61
CA VAL A 205 3.54 5.84 2.57
C VAL A 205 4.11 5.48 3.93
N LEU A 206 3.77 4.30 4.42
CA LEU A 206 4.27 3.73 5.66
C LEU A 206 5.18 2.55 5.33
N ALA A 207 6.49 2.73 5.49
CA ALA A 207 7.47 1.71 5.12
C ALA A 207 8.58 1.60 6.15
N ASP A 208 8.76 0.39 6.71
CA ASP A 208 9.91 0.07 7.54
C ASP A 208 11.18 -0.13 6.68
N HIS A 209 12.37 -0.06 7.31
CA HIS A 209 13.68 -0.19 6.66
C HIS A 209 13.79 -1.43 5.75
N THR A 210 13.04 -2.50 6.02
CA THR A 210 13.10 -3.72 5.19
C THR A 210 12.49 -3.54 3.81
N LYS A 211 11.74 -2.44 3.59
CA LYS A 211 11.07 -2.12 2.31
C LYS A 211 11.90 -1.17 1.45
N LEU A 212 12.74 -0.36 2.06
CA LEU A 212 13.58 0.62 1.36
C LEU A 212 14.59 -0.06 0.44
N GLY A 213 14.72 0.46 -0.77
CA GLY A 213 15.54 -0.10 -1.83
C GLY A 213 15.12 -1.48 -2.32
N SER A 214 13.95 -2.00 -1.90
CA SER A 214 13.35 -3.21 -2.43
C SER A 214 12.31 -2.85 -3.49
N ASP A 215 12.26 -3.63 -4.57
CA ASP A 215 11.27 -3.47 -5.63
C ASP A 215 10.51 -4.78 -5.86
N THR A 216 9.28 -4.67 -6.28
CA THR A 216 8.41 -5.80 -6.59
C THR A 216 7.69 -5.59 -7.93
N MET A 217 6.93 -6.59 -8.37
CA MET A 217 6.44 -6.68 -9.75
C MET A 217 5.55 -5.51 -10.19
N PHE A 218 4.65 -5.06 -9.32
CA PHE A 218 3.63 -4.06 -9.66
C PHE A 218 3.80 -2.78 -8.85
N GLN A 219 4.02 -1.67 -9.53
CA GLN A 219 4.01 -0.34 -8.94
C GLN A 219 2.59 0.01 -8.48
N THR A 220 2.47 0.51 -7.25
CA THR A 220 1.19 0.95 -6.66
C THR A 220 1.10 2.47 -6.57
N VAL A 221 2.17 3.11 -6.06
CA VAL A 221 2.27 4.56 -5.93
C VAL A 221 3.54 5.03 -6.61
N PRO A 222 3.48 5.70 -7.76
CA PRO A 222 4.62 6.38 -8.36
C PRO A 222 5.23 7.41 -7.39
N THR A 223 6.53 7.63 -7.45
CA THR A 223 7.25 8.49 -6.50
C THR A 223 6.73 9.92 -6.48
N ASP A 224 6.36 10.46 -7.64
CA ASP A 224 5.79 11.80 -7.81
C ASP A 224 4.41 11.99 -7.17
N LEU A 225 3.72 10.90 -6.80
CA LEU A 225 2.46 10.93 -6.07
C LEU A 225 2.64 10.76 -4.56
N ILE A 226 3.82 10.38 -4.09
CA ILE A 226 4.09 10.25 -2.65
C ILE A 226 4.32 11.64 -2.07
N THR A 227 3.42 12.07 -1.16
CA THR A 227 3.59 13.36 -0.46
C THR A 227 4.40 13.21 0.80
N HIS A 228 4.23 12.11 1.53
CA HIS A 228 4.92 11.83 2.79
C HIS A 228 5.38 10.37 2.84
N LEU A 229 6.54 10.16 3.42
CA LEU A 229 7.02 8.85 3.86
C LEU A 229 7.22 8.88 5.37
N VAL A 230 6.58 7.94 6.07
CA VAL A 230 6.89 7.67 7.48
C VAL A 230 7.66 6.36 7.55
N THR A 231 8.88 6.42 8.10
CA THR A 231 9.79 5.28 8.22
C THR A 231 10.36 5.18 9.63
N ASP A 232 11.18 4.19 9.90
CA ASP A 232 11.80 3.91 11.19
C ASP A 232 13.26 4.38 11.29
N GLU A 233 13.76 4.56 12.51
CA GLU A 233 15.14 4.99 12.77
C GLU A 233 16.22 4.11 12.14
N PRO A 234 16.13 2.74 12.17
CA PRO A 234 17.05 1.87 11.45
C PRO A 234 17.24 2.20 9.97
N ALA A 235 16.20 2.76 9.31
CA ALA A 235 16.29 3.19 7.92
C ALA A 235 17.30 4.33 7.71
N ALA A 236 17.43 5.23 8.68
CA ALA A 236 18.37 6.36 8.61
C ALA A 236 19.84 5.96 8.88
N HIS A 237 20.09 4.79 9.46
CA HIS A 237 21.42 4.33 9.86
C HIS A 237 22.02 3.24 8.94
N ASP A 238 21.25 2.76 7.96
CA ASP A 238 21.72 1.83 6.94
C ASP A 238 22.07 2.62 5.67
N ASP A 239 23.32 2.57 5.20
CA ASP A 239 23.83 3.37 4.08
C ASP A 239 22.95 3.31 2.83
N ARG A 240 22.36 2.15 2.55
CA ARG A 240 21.49 1.96 1.39
C ARG A 240 20.13 2.61 1.60
N SER A 241 19.52 2.37 2.73
CA SER A 241 18.23 2.97 3.08
C SER A 241 18.37 4.48 3.17
N ALA A 242 19.47 4.99 3.72
CA ALA A 242 19.78 6.42 3.76
C ALA A 242 19.91 7.04 2.36
N ALA A 243 20.55 6.34 1.41
CA ALA A 243 20.64 6.79 0.02
C ALA A 243 19.25 6.84 -0.66
N GLU A 244 18.39 5.83 -0.43
CA GLU A 244 17.01 5.83 -0.94
C GLU A 244 16.17 6.96 -0.31
N LEU A 245 16.31 7.20 1.00
CA LEU A 245 15.64 8.31 1.68
C LEU A 245 16.06 9.66 1.10
N GLN A 246 17.36 9.86 0.88
CA GLN A 246 17.86 11.09 0.26
C GLN A 246 17.30 11.27 -1.15
N ALA A 247 17.32 10.22 -1.98
CA ALA A 247 16.80 10.27 -3.34
C ALA A 247 15.27 10.53 -3.39
N LEU A 248 14.51 10.02 -2.42
CA LEU A 248 13.08 10.34 -2.25
C LEU A 248 12.86 11.80 -1.83
N ALA A 249 13.67 12.30 -0.91
CA ALA A 249 13.62 13.70 -0.46
C ALA A 249 13.95 14.66 -1.61
N ASP A 250 14.96 14.35 -2.43
CA ASP A 250 15.35 15.14 -3.60
C ASP A 250 14.21 15.23 -4.66
N GLN A 251 13.29 14.26 -4.67
CA GLN A 251 12.08 14.27 -5.50
C GLN A 251 10.88 14.95 -4.82
N GLY A 252 11.06 15.54 -3.63
CA GLY A 252 10.05 16.32 -2.94
C GLY A 252 9.18 15.53 -1.96
N VAL A 253 9.52 14.27 -1.67
CA VAL A 253 8.84 13.46 -0.64
C VAL A 253 9.24 13.99 0.74
N ARG A 254 8.26 14.34 1.59
CA ARG A 254 8.51 14.72 2.98
C ARG A 254 8.75 13.46 3.80
N ILE A 255 9.91 13.36 4.44
CA ILE A 255 10.31 12.17 5.21
C ILE A 255 10.20 12.45 6.70
N ALA A 256 9.49 11.55 7.41
CA ALA A 256 9.41 11.54 8.86
C ALA A 256 9.97 10.21 9.37
N VAL A 257 10.94 10.28 10.32
CA VAL A 257 11.62 9.13 10.89
C VAL A 257 11.11 8.90 12.31
N ALA A 258 10.44 7.76 12.54
CA ALA A 258 9.90 7.37 13.83
C ALA A 258 10.98 6.70 14.69
N GLY A 259 11.03 7.05 15.99
CA GLY A 259 11.98 6.47 16.96
C GLY A 259 13.17 7.37 17.31
N GLY A 260 13.46 8.41 16.54
CA GLY A 260 14.43 9.46 16.92
C GLY A 260 13.81 10.39 17.96
N GLY A 261 14.42 10.53 19.13
CA GLY A 261 13.97 11.44 20.17
C GLY A 261 13.72 12.85 19.65
N ALA A 262 12.54 13.39 19.97
CA ALA A 262 12.04 14.74 19.67
C ALA A 262 12.01 15.13 18.20
N ALA A 263 10.79 15.19 17.67
CA ALA A 263 10.45 15.73 16.38
C ALA A 263 11.30 16.98 16.03
N SER A 264 12.23 16.85 15.11
CA SER A 264 12.66 17.97 14.30
C SER A 264 11.52 18.27 13.35
N ALA A 265 10.57 19.06 13.80
CA ALA A 265 9.67 19.79 12.92
C ALA A 265 10.57 20.65 12.04
N ALA A 266 10.88 20.18 10.84
CA ALA A 266 11.43 21.01 9.80
C ALA A 266 10.44 22.13 9.57
N ALA A 267 10.88 23.34 9.91
CA ALA A 267 10.17 24.59 9.83
C ALA A 267 9.46 24.72 8.49
N ASP A 268 8.19 25.08 8.57
CA ASP A 268 7.40 25.65 7.49
C ASP A 268 8.16 26.84 6.87
N PRO A 269 8.65 26.79 5.64
CA PRO A 269 9.06 27.97 4.92
C PRO A 269 7.81 28.57 4.28
N GLY A 270 7.23 29.53 5.02
CA GLY A 270 6.43 30.65 4.60
C GLY A 270 5.51 30.44 3.40
N ALA A 271 4.23 30.59 3.68
CA ALA A 271 3.22 30.89 2.69
C ALA A 271 3.65 32.03 1.75
N ALA A 272 4.02 31.70 0.52
CA ALA A 272 3.94 32.62 -0.64
C ALA A 272 4.24 31.84 -1.92
N GLY A 273 3.26 31.70 -2.80
CA GLY A 273 3.50 31.25 -4.16
C GLY A 273 2.43 30.31 -4.69
N GLY A 274 1.58 30.85 -5.55
CA GLY A 274 0.40 30.23 -6.16
C GLY A 274 0.63 28.83 -6.70
N ARG A 275 -0.35 27.98 -6.48
CA ARG A 275 -0.50 26.64 -7.07
C ARG A 275 -0.48 26.76 -8.59
N PRO A 276 0.33 25.98 -9.31
CA PRO A 276 0.09 25.77 -10.73
C PRO A 276 -1.20 24.97 -10.88
N ALA A 277 -2.12 25.45 -11.71
CA ALA A 277 -3.34 24.78 -12.09
C ALA A 277 -3.03 23.36 -12.60
N ARG A 278 -3.64 22.36 -12.00
CA ARG A 278 -3.63 20.97 -12.50
C ARG A 278 -4.16 20.98 -13.94
N ARG A 279 -3.37 20.50 -14.89
CA ARG A 279 -3.86 20.13 -16.21
C ARG A 279 -4.88 19.00 -16.04
N GLU A 280 -6.13 19.29 -16.36
CA GLU A 280 -7.17 18.27 -16.53
C GLU A 280 -6.75 17.33 -17.67
N MET A 281 -6.53 16.07 -17.36
CA MET A 281 -6.43 15.02 -18.37
C MET A 281 -7.84 14.75 -18.92
N PRO A 282 -8.05 14.75 -20.24
CA PRO A 282 -9.35 14.46 -20.82
C PRO A 282 -9.69 12.98 -20.66
N LEU A 283 -10.90 12.71 -20.17
CA LEU A 283 -11.48 11.37 -20.13
C LEU A 283 -11.57 10.79 -21.55
N PRO A 284 -11.17 9.55 -21.81
CA PRO A 284 -11.37 8.92 -23.11
C PRO A 284 -12.85 8.56 -23.27
N GLY A 285 -13.52 9.15 -24.28
CA GLY A 285 -14.79 8.62 -24.77
C GLY A 285 -15.98 9.55 -24.89
N GLN A 286 -15.84 10.82 -25.19
CA GLN A 286 -16.97 11.59 -25.72
C GLN A 286 -16.71 11.96 -27.19
N ARG A 287 -17.25 11.16 -28.10
CA ARG A 287 -17.43 11.57 -29.51
C ARG A 287 -18.47 12.68 -29.57
N ARG A 288 -18.04 13.88 -29.96
CA ARG A 288 -18.95 14.95 -30.35
C ARG A 288 -19.62 14.53 -31.66
N THR A 289 -20.92 14.27 -31.61
CA THR A 289 -21.74 14.26 -32.80
C THR A 289 -22.01 15.71 -33.22
N GLN A 290 -21.43 16.10 -34.34
CA GLN A 290 -21.79 17.36 -35.05
C GLN A 290 -23.23 17.26 -35.52
N GLY A 291 -24.05 18.22 -35.10
CA GLY A 291 -25.39 18.41 -35.61
C GLY A 291 -25.37 18.83 -37.07
N GLN A 292 -25.96 18.01 -37.90
CA GLN A 292 -26.49 18.45 -39.21
C GLN A 292 -28.01 18.48 -39.10
N GLY A 293 -28.56 19.66 -39.37
CA GLY A 293 -29.97 19.92 -39.41
C GLY A 293 -30.68 19.07 -40.47
N LEU A 294 -31.84 18.56 -40.10
CA LEU A 294 -32.82 18.09 -41.07
C LEU A 294 -34.18 18.73 -40.81
N ARG A 295 -34.69 19.26 -41.89
CA ARG A 295 -35.99 19.90 -42.05
C ARG A 295 -37.14 18.93 -41.75
N ALA A 296 -38.22 19.54 -41.26
CA ALA A 296 -39.53 18.95 -41.13
C ALA A 296 -40.12 18.49 -42.49
N LEU A 297 -40.75 17.33 -42.51
CA LEU A 297 -41.83 16.96 -43.42
C LEU A 297 -42.75 15.93 -42.73
N GLY A 298 -43.97 16.30 -42.57
CA GLY A 298 -45.29 15.86 -42.73
C GLY A 298 -45.68 14.41 -42.37
N ASP A 299 -46.54 14.33 -41.37
CA ASP A 299 -47.89 13.73 -41.37
C ASP A 299 -48.14 12.42 -42.14
N ALA A 300 -48.66 11.43 -41.40
CA ALA A 300 -49.86 10.64 -41.68
C ALA A 300 -49.78 9.19 -41.11
N GLY A 301 -50.79 8.82 -40.36
CA GLY A 301 -51.48 7.53 -40.56
C GLY A 301 -51.27 6.39 -39.55
N ALA A 302 -52.13 6.31 -38.59
CA ALA A 302 -52.97 5.15 -38.18
C ALA A 302 -52.35 3.73 -38.23
N GLY A 303 -52.53 3.00 -37.11
CA GLY A 303 -52.45 1.55 -37.09
C GLY A 303 -52.40 0.93 -35.71
N GLU A 304 -53.57 0.87 -35.11
CA GLU A 304 -54.01 0.01 -34.00
C GLU A 304 -53.70 -1.47 -34.33
N ARG A 305 -53.25 -2.22 -33.33
CA ARG A 305 -53.28 -3.67 -33.10
C ARG A 305 -51.90 -4.20 -32.67
N ASP A 306 -51.72 -4.50 -31.39
CA ASP A 306 -51.78 -5.85 -30.88
C ASP A 306 -51.60 -5.86 -29.35
N ARG A 307 -52.73 -5.90 -28.64
CA ARG A 307 -52.81 -6.35 -27.28
C ARG A 307 -53.12 -7.84 -27.33
N ALA A 308 -52.19 -8.71 -27.05
CA ALA A 308 -52.43 -10.05 -26.50
C ALA A 308 -51.15 -10.87 -26.49
N ARG A 309 -50.54 -11.02 -25.29
CA ARG A 309 -49.82 -12.23 -24.84
C ARG A 309 -48.96 -11.92 -23.61
N VAL A 310 -49.66 -11.70 -22.51
CA VAL A 310 -49.08 -11.91 -21.16
C VAL A 310 -50.15 -12.68 -20.39
N ALA A 311 -50.06 -14.00 -20.43
CA ALA A 311 -50.64 -14.94 -19.48
C ALA A 311 -50.26 -16.35 -19.94
N ASP A 312 -49.16 -16.90 -19.48
CA ASP A 312 -49.06 -18.31 -19.07
C ASP A 312 -47.58 -18.64 -18.75
N LEU A 313 -47.28 -18.66 -17.47
CA LEU A 313 -46.12 -19.38 -16.90
C LEU A 313 -46.11 -19.21 -15.36
N ARG A 314 -47.25 -19.60 -14.75
CA ARG A 314 -47.30 -20.05 -13.37
C ARG A 314 -47.91 -21.45 -13.39
N ARG A 315 -47.06 -22.49 -13.41
CA ARG A 315 -47.22 -23.86 -12.91
C ARG A 315 -46.25 -24.78 -13.63
N ARG A 316 -45.09 -24.95 -13.07
CA ARG A 316 -44.47 -26.27 -12.80
C ARG A 316 -43.28 -26.06 -11.88
#